data_58ccacd8e068186c7a31d775a04fc7a0
#
_entry.id   58ccacd8e068186c7a31d775a04fc7a0
#
_cell.length_a   1.000
_cell.length_b   1.000
_cell.length_c   1.000
_cell.angle_alpha   90.00
_cell.angle_beta   90.00
_cell.angle_gamma   90.00
#
_symmetry.space_group_name_H-M   'P 1'
#
loop_
_entity.id
_entity.type
_entity.pdbx_description
1 polymer ?
#
loop_
_entity_poly.entity_id
_entity_poly.type
_entity_poly.pdbx_seq_one_letter_code
_entity_poly.pdbx_strand_id
1 'polypeptide(L)'
;MKTELIERINSYLNKYQSFNPQPANNKDIKQAEVMLNVVFDSDYKQFIKTFGGCYVGVDIYGVRSSNDLKEKTIVDLTKLYKEAGWTIADDCYIISFDSSGNPIMMNKSGEVVLFDHDNGDSVILANSFEELIEDNLPD
;
A
#
# COMPACT_ATOMS: atom_id res chain seq x y z
N MET A 1 4.31 -8.16 -11.18
CA MET A 1 4.93 -6.88 -11.65
C MET A 1 6.05 -7.19 -12.64
N LYS A 2 6.27 -6.28 -13.56
CA LYS A 2 7.34 -6.41 -14.55
C LYS A 2 8.72 -6.45 -13.90
N THR A 3 9.61 -7.27 -14.42
CA THR A 3 10.99 -7.38 -13.92
C THR A 3 11.70 -6.02 -13.94
N GLU A 4 11.52 -5.24 -15.00
CA GLU A 4 12.14 -3.91 -15.13
C GLU A 4 11.71 -2.98 -14.01
N LEU A 5 10.43 -3.01 -13.63
CA LEU A 5 9.94 -2.18 -12.54
C LEU A 5 10.53 -2.62 -11.20
N ILE A 6 10.60 -3.92 -10.95
CA ILE A 6 11.22 -4.46 -9.72
C ILE A 6 12.69 -4.02 -9.63
N GLU A 7 13.43 -4.06 -10.73
CA GLU A 7 14.82 -3.60 -10.78
C GLU A 7 14.93 -2.10 -10.51
N ARG A 8 14.02 -1.30 -11.06
CA ARG A 8 13.98 0.16 -10.81
C ARG A 8 13.68 0.47 -9.34
N ILE A 9 12.74 -0.24 -8.74
CA ILE A 9 12.41 -0.09 -7.32
C ILE A 9 13.64 -0.42 -6.48
N ASN A 10 14.27 -1.54 -6.77
CA ASN A 10 15.46 -1.98 -6.04
C ASN A 10 16.61 -0.97 -6.14
N SER A 11 16.86 -0.44 -7.33
CA SER A 11 17.86 0.60 -7.55
C SER A 11 17.54 1.88 -6.78
N TYR A 12 16.28 2.29 -6.79
CA TYR A 12 15.81 3.47 -6.05
C TYR A 12 16.04 3.30 -4.54
N LEU A 13 15.64 2.17 -3.98
CA LEU A 13 15.77 1.90 -2.55
C LEU A 13 17.23 1.80 -2.13
N ASN A 14 18.09 1.29 -2.97
CA ASN A 14 19.53 1.17 -2.67
C ASN A 14 20.24 2.52 -2.61
N LYS A 15 19.70 3.57 -3.21
CA LYS A 15 20.26 4.92 -3.13
C LYS A 15 20.01 5.57 -1.77
N TYR A 16 19.03 5.13 -1.03
CA TYR A 16 18.61 5.72 0.23
C TYR A 16 18.98 4.79 1.38
N GLN A 17 20.10 5.07 2.03
CA GLN A 17 20.71 4.19 3.04
C GLN A 17 19.90 4.07 4.33
N SER A 18 18.93 4.95 4.53
CA SER A 18 18.03 4.86 5.69
C SER A 18 16.96 3.79 5.54
N PHE A 19 16.88 3.16 4.36
CA PHE A 19 15.88 2.11 4.11
C PHE A 19 16.18 0.87 4.96
N ASN A 20 15.19 0.49 5.74
CA ASN A 20 15.27 -0.70 6.60
C ASN A 20 14.08 -1.61 6.25
N PRO A 21 14.23 -2.51 5.26
CA PRO A 21 13.12 -3.31 4.77
C PRO A 21 12.61 -4.29 5.82
N GLN A 22 11.29 -4.47 5.83
CA GLN A 22 10.60 -5.48 6.63
C GLN A 22 9.74 -6.35 5.71
N PRO A 23 10.37 -7.17 4.83
CA PRO A 23 9.61 -8.02 3.91
C PRO A 23 8.68 -8.96 4.66
N ALA A 24 7.48 -9.12 4.13
CA ALA A 24 6.48 -10.01 4.69
C ALA A 24 6.66 -11.44 4.18
N ASN A 25 6.36 -12.41 5.02
CA ASN A 25 6.27 -13.80 4.59
C ASN A 25 4.81 -14.18 4.34
N ASN A 26 4.58 -15.39 3.83
CA ASN A 26 3.23 -15.85 3.51
C ASN A 26 2.32 -15.90 4.74
N LYS A 27 2.87 -16.22 5.90
CA LYS A 27 2.11 -16.26 7.15
C LYS A 27 1.62 -14.86 7.55
N ASP A 28 2.50 -13.85 7.48
CA ASP A 28 2.15 -12.46 7.78
C ASP A 28 1.02 -11.98 6.87
N ILE A 29 1.13 -12.27 5.58
CA ILE A 29 0.14 -11.88 4.58
C ILE A 29 -1.20 -12.54 4.86
N LYS A 30 -1.20 -13.84 5.12
CA LYS A 30 -2.42 -14.59 5.37
C LYS A 30 -3.13 -14.11 6.63
N GLN A 31 -2.38 -13.83 7.69
CA GLN A 31 -2.95 -13.27 8.92
C GLN A 31 -3.61 -11.92 8.67
N ALA A 32 -2.95 -11.04 7.90
CA ALA A 32 -3.51 -9.73 7.57
C ALA A 32 -4.77 -9.85 6.73
N GLU A 33 -4.79 -10.74 5.74
CA GLU A 33 -5.99 -11.00 4.92
C GLU A 33 -7.17 -11.47 5.78
N VAL A 34 -6.91 -12.36 6.73
CA VAL A 34 -7.94 -12.84 7.65
C VAL A 34 -8.45 -11.71 8.54
N MET A 35 -7.54 -10.92 9.10
CA MET A 35 -7.91 -9.82 10.01
C MET A 35 -8.73 -8.73 9.32
N LEU A 36 -8.50 -8.49 8.03
CA LEU A 36 -9.24 -7.50 7.24
C LEU A 36 -10.39 -8.11 6.44
N ASN A 37 -10.48 -9.44 6.39
CA ASN A 37 -11.47 -10.17 5.60
C ASN A 37 -11.41 -9.77 4.11
N VAL A 38 -10.20 -9.72 3.55
CA VAL A 38 -9.94 -9.40 2.15
C VAL A 38 -8.93 -10.38 1.56
N VAL A 39 -8.85 -10.40 0.23
CA VAL A 39 -7.77 -11.07 -0.49
C VAL A 39 -6.93 -9.99 -1.14
N PHE A 40 -5.65 -9.95 -0.82
CA PHE A 40 -4.76 -8.92 -1.36
C PHE A 40 -4.47 -9.14 -2.84
N ASP A 41 -4.34 -8.05 -3.57
CA ASP A 41 -3.89 -8.03 -4.94
C ASP A 41 -2.53 -8.72 -5.09
N SER A 42 -2.36 -9.48 -6.18
CA SER A 42 -1.14 -10.26 -6.39
C SER A 42 0.12 -9.41 -6.53
N ASP A 43 0.04 -8.26 -7.20
CA ASP A 43 1.17 -7.34 -7.35
C ASP A 43 1.52 -6.67 -6.03
N TYR A 44 0.52 -6.28 -5.26
CA TYR A 44 0.74 -5.74 -3.91
C TYR A 44 1.42 -6.79 -3.02
N LYS A 45 0.95 -8.04 -3.05
CA LYS A 45 1.59 -9.13 -2.30
C LYS A 45 3.06 -9.32 -2.71
N GLN A 46 3.33 -9.32 -4.00
CA GLN A 46 4.70 -9.43 -4.50
C GLN A 46 5.59 -8.31 -3.98
N PHE A 47 5.07 -7.09 -3.99
CA PHE A 47 5.79 -5.91 -3.51
C PHE A 47 6.17 -6.05 -2.02
N ILE A 48 5.22 -6.35 -1.16
CA ILE A 48 5.48 -6.43 0.28
C ILE A 48 6.31 -7.66 0.67
N LYS A 49 6.26 -8.72 -0.12
CA LYS A 49 7.14 -9.90 0.09
C LYS A 49 8.58 -9.59 -0.32
N THR A 50 8.77 -8.76 -1.33
CA THR A 50 10.09 -8.42 -1.85
C THR A 50 10.72 -7.27 -1.07
N PHE A 51 9.98 -6.22 -0.81
CA PHE A 51 10.50 -4.96 -0.26
C PHE A 51 9.96 -4.63 1.14
N GLY A 52 8.80 -5.15 1.51
CA GLY A 52 8.08 -4.67 2.69
C GLY A 52 7.44 -3.31 2.45
N GLY A 53 6.99 -2.66 3.51
CA GLY A 53 6.47 -1.29 3.42
C GLY A 53 7.62 -0.31 3.28
N CYS A 54 7.52 0.63 2.34
CA CYS A 54 8.59 1.60 2.09
C CYS A 54 8.10 2.77 1.24
N TYR A 55 8.94 3.80 1.13
CA TYR A 55 8.70 4.95 0.27
C TYR A 55 9.32 4.72 -1.11
N VAL A 56 8.51 4.82 -2.15
CA VAL A 56 8.92 4.68 -3.55
C VAL A 56 8.33 5.80 -4.41
N GLY A 57 8.44 7.03 -3.93
CA GLY A 57 7.74 8.19 -4.51
C GLY A 57 6.37 8.39 -3.91
N VAL A 58 5.84 7.36 -3.28
CA VAL A 58 4.62 7.33 -2.49
C VAL A 58 4.87 6.35 -1.35
N ASP A 59 4.30 6.61 -0.17
CA ASP A 59 4.42 5.68 0.96
C ASP A 59 3.56 4.46 0.68
N ILE A 60 4.17 3.28 0.70
CA ILE A 60 3.44 2.01 0.61
C ILE A 60 3.55 1.30 1.95
N TYR A 61 2.42 1.19 2.63
CA TYR A 61 2.34 0.47 3.90
C TYR A 61 2.27 -1.03 3.66
N GLY A 62 2.94 -1.78 4.53
CA GLY A 62 2.96 -3.24 4.47
C GLY A 62 2.17 -3.86 5.61
N VAL A 63 2.38 -5.17 5.81
CA VAL A 63 1.75 -5.93 6.89
C VAL A 63 2.66 -6.10 8.10
N ARG A 64 3.93 -5.70 7.98
CA ARG A 64 4.88 -5.62 9.10
C ARG A 64 5.26 -4.16 9.31
N SER A 65 5.41 -3.77 10.58
CA SER A 65 5.79 -2.38 10.89
C SER A 65 7.17 -2.04 10.35
N SER A 66 7.33 -0.78 9.96
CA SER A 66 8.58 -0.24 9.44
C SER A 66 8.83 1.12 10.08
N ASN A 67 10.07 1.38 10.48
CA ASN A 67 10.45 2.68 11.03
C ASN A 67 10.25 3.81 10.03
N ASP A 68 10.40 3.53 8.73
CA ASP A 68 10.21 4.51 7.66
C ASP A 68 8.76 5.00 7.57
N LEU A 69 7.80 4.19 8.03
CA LEU A 69 6.36 4.47 7.93
C LEU A 69 5.72 4.58 9.32
N LYS A 70 6.46 5.09 10.31
CA LYS A 70 5.98 5.32 11.68
C LYS A 70 5.41 4.06 12.32
N GLU A 71 5.95 2.91 11.97
CA GLU A 71 5.59 1.61 12.53
C GLU A 71 4.12 1.22 12.34
N LYS A 72 3.43 1.75 11.31
CA LYS A 72 2.03 1.41 11.03
C LYS A 72 1.92 0.38 9.91
N THR A 73 0.88 -0.45 10.01
CA THR A 73 0.56 -1.46 9.00
C THR A 73 -0.77 -1.16 8.34
N ILE A 74 -1.04 -1.80 7.20
CA ILE A 74 -2.33 -1.64 6.53
C ILE A 74 -3.49 -2.16 7.38
N VAL A 75 -3.25 -3.16 8.23
CA VAL A 75 -4.28 -3.66 9.15
C VAL A 75 -4.66 -2.58 10.14
N ASP A 76 -3.67 -1.97 10.79
CA ASP A 76 -3.89 -0.90 11.76
C ASP A 76 -4.61 0.29 11.13
N LEU A 77 -4.13 0.73 9.97
CA LEU A 77 -4.69 1.89 9.28
C LEU A 77 -6.11 1.65 8.80
N THR A 78 -6.36 0.51 8.18
CA THR A 78 -7.70 0.20 7.65
C THR A 78 -8.72 0.11 8.78
N LYS A 79 -8.37 -0.57 9.88
CA LYS A 79 -9.25 -0.67 11.04
C LYS A 79 -9.49 0.69 11.68
N LEU A 80 -8.43 1.49 11.88
CA LEU A 80 -8.52 2.80 12.50
C LEU A 80 -9.49 3.70 11.75
N TYR A 81 -9.38 3.77 10.43
CA TYR A 81 -10.23 4.66 9.63
C TYR A 81 -11.67 4.16 9.55
N LYS A 82 -11.90 2.85 9.49
CA LYS A 82 -13.26 2.30 9.56
C LYS A 82 -13.91 2.61 10.91
N GLU A 83 -13.19 2.44 12.01
CA GLU A 83 -13.68 2.74 13.37
C GLU A 83 -13.93 4.23 13.56
N ALA A 84 -13.17 5.08 12.89
CA ALA A 84 -13.36 6.54 12.94
C ALA A 84 -14.55 7.03 12.10
N GLY A 85 -15.26 6.13 11.42
CA GLY A 85 -16.46 6.46 10.66
C GLY A 85 -16.21 6.87 9.22
N TRP A 86 -14.99 6.67 8.69
CA TRP A 86 -14.72 6.94 7.28
C TRP A 86 -15.43 5.90 6.42
N THR A 87 -15.98 6.35 5.27
CA THR A 87 -16.70 5.48 4.36
C THR A 87 -15.71 4.66 3.52
N ILE A 88 -15.31 3.52 4.07
CA ILE A 88 -14.39 2.59 3.41
C ILE A 88 -15.16 1.30 3.14
N ALA A 89 -15.23 0.91 1.86
CA ALA A 89 -15.91 -0.33 1.49
C ALA A 89 -15.23 -1.55 2.15
N ASP A 90 -16.03 -2.57 2.49
CA ASP A 90 -15.53 -3.74 3.22
C ASP A 90 -14.44 -4.52 2.49
N ASP A 91 -14.44 -4.46 1.16
CA ASP A 91 -13.46 -5.15 0.32
C ASP A 91 -12.22 -4.30 0.00
N CYS A 92 -12.15 -3.08 0.53
CA CYS A 92 -11.02 -2.18 0.35
C CYS A 92 -10.06 -2.22 1.53
N TYR A 93 -8.79 -1.99 1.26
CA TYR A 93 -7.77 -1.84 2.31
C TYR A 93 -6.85 -0.66 1.97
N ILE A 94 -6.47 0.08 3.01
CA ILE A 94 -5.64 1.28 2.88
C ILE A 94 -4.19 0.87 2.71
N ILE A 95 -3.56 1.31 1.60
CA ILE A 95 -2.15 1.03 1.32
C ILE A 95 -1.28 2.29 1.39
N SER A 96 -1.87 3.47 1.32
CA SER A 96 -1.13 4.73 1.28
C SER A 96 -2.05 5.91 1.63
N PHE A 97 -1.48 7.11 1.60
CA PHE A 97 -2.20 8.38 1.74
C PHE A 97 -1.63 9.38 0.75
N ASP A 98 -2.46 10.32 0.30
CA ASP A 98 -1.96 11.45 -0.46
C ASP A 98 -1.42 12.55 0.50
N SER A 99 -0.93 13.65 -0.06
CA SER A 99 -0.36 14.75 0.73
C SER A 99 -1.41 15.50 1.58
N SER A 100 -2.69 15.32 1.27
CA SER A 100 -3.80 15.94 2.01
C SER A 100 -4.39 15.01 3.07
N GLY A 101 -3.81 13.83 3.26
CA GLY A 101 -4.28 12.85 4.24
C GLY A 101 -5.45 11.99 3.77
N ASN A 102 -5.74 11.98 2.49
CA ASN A 102 -6.79 11.13 1.93
C ASN A 102 -6.26 9.70 1.74
N PRO A 103 -7.02 8.68 2.19
CA PRO A 103 -6.60 7.30 2.01
C PRO A 103 -6.52 6.89 0.54
N ILE A 104 -5.46 6.19 0.21
CA ILE A 104 -5.28 5.50 -1.07
C ILE A 104 -5.46 4.02 -0.79
N MET A 105 -6.40 3.38 -1.48
CA MET A 105 -6.86 2.03 -1.18
C MET A 105 -6.78 1.13 -2.40
N MET A 106 -6.65 -0.17 -2.14
CA MET A 106 -6.90 -1.19 -3.17
C MET A 106 -8.33 -1.68 -3.02
N ASN A 107 -9.03 -1.85 -4.14
CA ASN A 107 -10.34 -2.47 -4.15
C ASN A 107 -10.25 -3.94 -4.61
N LYS A 108 -11.38 -4.63 -4.60
CA LYS A 108 -11.46 -6.04 -4.98
C LYS A 108 -11.07 -6.31 -6.42
N SER A 109 -11.23 -5.32 -7.30
CA SER A 109 -10.89 -5.45 -8.73
C SER A 109 -9.41 -5.20 -9.02
N GLY A 110 -8.60 -4.87 -8.01
CA GLY A 110 -7.18 -4.56 -8.18
C GLY A 110 -6.91 -3.13 -8.61
N GLU A 111 -7.92 -2.27 -8.56
CA GLU A 111 -7.76 -0.85 -8.85
C GLU A 111 -7.30 -0.10 -7.62
N VAL A 112 -6.56 0.99 -7.84
CA VAL A 112 -6.12 1.90 -6.77
C VAL A 112 -7.08 3.08 -6.71
N VAL A 113 -7.68 3.29 -5.56
CA VAL A 113 -8.77 4.26 -5.36
C VAL A 113 -8.35 5.29 -4.32
N LEU A 114 -8.55 6.56 -4.63
CA LEU A 114 -8.41 7.65 -3.66
C LEU A 114 -9.79 7.99 -3.08
N PHE A 115 -9.89 8.02 -1.76
CA PHE A 115 -11.09 8.52 -1.09
C PHE A 115 -10.85 9.96 -0.64
N ASP A 116 -11.60 10.90 -1.23
CA ASP A 116 -11.52 12.31 -0.87
C ASP A 116 -12.50 12.60 0.26
N HIS A 117 -12.00 12.79 1.47
CA HIS A 117 -12.84 13.00 2.64
C HIS A 117 -13.52 14.38 2.68
N ASP A 118 -13.04 15.34 1.90
CA ASP A 118 -13.64 16.67 1.87
C ASP A 118 -14.99 16.67 1.16
N ASN A 119 -15.14 15.85 0.10
CA ASN A 119 -16.38 15.79 -0.66
C ASN A 119 -17.07 14.42 -0.59
N GLY A 120 -16.43 13.43 0.04
CA GLY A 120 -17.00 12.09 0.20
C GLY A 120 -16.97 11.23 -1.05
N ASP A 121 -16.29 11.66 -2.10
CA ASP A 121 -16.20 10.94 -3.37
C ASP A 121 -14.95 10.07 -3.45
N SER A 122 -15.02 9.03 -4.27
CA SER A 122 -13.88 8.18 -4.60
C SER A 122 -13.55 8.31 -6.07
N VAL A 123 -12.24 8.34 -6.37
CA VAL A 123 -11.75 8.37 -7.75
C VAL A 123 -10.72 7.27 -7.96
N ILE A 124 -10.66 6.71 -9.16
CA ILE A 124 -9.64 5.73 -9.53
C ILE A 124 -8.35 6.49 -9.85
N LEU A 125 -7.30 6.25 -9.06
CA LEU A 125 -5.98 6.84 -9.27
C LEU A 125 -5.15 6.07 -10.30
N ALA A 126 -5.28 4.75 -10.28
CA ALA A 126 -4.54 3.87 -11.17
C ALA A 126 -5.34 2.60 -11.39
N ASN A 127 -5.15 1.98 -12.54
CA ASN A 127 -5.87 0.76 -12.90
C ASN A 127 -5.27 -0.49 -12.25
N SER A 128 -4.05 -0.37 -11.70
CA SER A 128 -3.37 -1.45 -11.02
C SER A 128 -2.36 -0.90 -10.01
N PHE A 129 -1.94 -1.75 -9.10
CA PHE A 129 -0.87 -1.40 -8.15
C PHE A 129 0.44 -1.09 -8.90
N GLU A 130 0.75 -1.87 -9.92
CA GLU A 130 1.95 -1.64 -10.74
C GLU A 130 1.95 -0.25 -11.36
N GLU A 131 0.81 0.19 -11.90
CA GLU A 131 0.66 1.53 -12.48
C GLU A 131 0.87 2.62 -11.43
N LEU A 132 0.34 2.42 -10.22
CA LEU A 132 0.57 3.38 -9.12
C LEU A 132 2.06 3.56 -8.85
N ILE A 133 2.82 2.47 -8.81
CA ILE A 133 4.25 2.53 -8.55
C ILE A 133 4.98 3.20 -9.73
N GLU A 134 4.66 2.82 -10.96
CA GLU A 134 5.27 3.41 -12.15
C GLU A 134 5.04 4.94 -12.21
N ASP A 135 3.84 5.37 -11.86
CA ASP A 135 3.48 6.80 -11.91
C ASP A 135 4.20 7.64 -10.85
N ASN A 136 4.62 7.03 -9.76
CA ASN A 136 5.18 7.76 -8.61
C ASN A 136 6.68 7.54 -8.39
N LEU A 137 7.24 6.44 -8.88
CA LEU A 137 8.65 6.12 -8.67
C LEU A 137 9.54 7.14 -9.36
N PRO A 138 10.43 7.86 -8.62
CA PRO A 138 11.35 8.81 -9.22
C PRO A 138 12.37 8.12 -10.13
N ASP A 139 12.79 8.83 -11.16
CA ASP A 139 13.83 8.35 -12.09
C ASP A 139 15.23 8.39 -11.49
#